data_25593e63eb8dbbeab3c8719f9f7f1911
#
_entry.id   25593e63eb8dbbeab3c8719f9f7f1911
#
_cell.length_a   1.000
_cell.length_b   1.000
_cell.length_c   1.000
_cell.angle_alpha   90.00
_cell.angle_beta   90.00
_cell.angle_gamma   90.00
#
_symmetry.space_group_name_H-M   'P 1'
#
loop_
_entity.id
_entity.type
_entity.pdbx_description
1 polymer ?
#
loop_
_entity_poly.entity_id
_entity_poly.type
_entity_poly.pdbx_seq_one_letter_code
_entity_poly.pdbx_strand_id
1 'polypeptide(L)'
;MKHKDMNFDYKKYLAEKKLYEAAMACPAATQNLELNTKNRDAAIKADYIKYGPLNVDEPGDYWKDIAEYWNTSEEAAKKSLCGNCVAFDISPRMDECMPGKTSDEDGRLGYCWMHHFKCHSARSCRTWAKGGPITKDSISYDWQERNSDKV
;
A
#
# COMPACT_ATOMS: atom_id res chain seq x y z
N MET A 1 -43.94 -6.70 -9.91
CA MET A 1 -43.40 -7.18 -10.02
C MET A 1 -43.23 -7.69 -9.95
N LYS A 2 -43.18 -7.80 -9.70
CA LYS A 2 -42.88 -8.43 -9.74
C LYS A 2 -42.45 -8.92 -9.97
N HIS A 3 -42.18 -8.88 -9.92
CA HIS A 3 -41.68 -9.48 -10.21
C HIS A 3 -41.30 -10.13 -10.35
N LYS A 4 -41.45 -10.13 -10.56
CA LYS A 4 -41.06 -10.84 -10.76
C LYS A 4 -40.41 -11.16 -10.91
N ASP A 5 -40.50 -11.12 -11.44
CA ASP A 5 -39.87 -11.35 -11.46
C ASP A 5 -39.18 -11.20 -11.03
N MET A 6 -39.27 -10.90 -11.36
CA MET A 6 -38.37 -10.96 -10.56
C MET A 6 -37.80 -12.12 -9.89
N ASN A 7 -36.96 -12.70 -10.40
CA ASN A 7 -36.18 -13.80 -9.89
C ASN A 7 -35.02 -13.35 -8.98
N PHE A 8 -35.07 -12.11 -8.58
CA PHE A 8 -34.01 -11.57 -7.75
C PHE A 8 -34.20 -11.97 -6.28
N ASP A 9 -33.23 -12.73 -5.74
CA ASP A 9 -33.21 -13.14 -4.34
C ASP A 9 -32.37 -12.14 -3.53
N TYR A 10 -33.05 -11.25 -2.83
CA TYR A 10 -32.40 -10.19 -2.06
C TYR A 10 -31.53 -10.71 -0.92
N LYS A 11 -31.98 -11.78 -0.25
CA LYS A 11 -31.22 -12.39 0.84
C LYS A 11 -29.90 -13.00 0.33
N LYS A 12 -29.97 -13.69 -0.80
CA LYS A 12 -28.80 -14.27 -1.44
C LYS A 12 -27.83 -13.17 -1.88
N TYR A 13 -28.37 -12.11 -2.48
CA TYR A 13 -27.55 -10.95 -2.88
C TYR A 13 -26.79 -10.35 -1.70
N LEU A 14 -27.48 -10.11 -0.57
CA LEU A 14 -26.84 -9.56 0.63
C LEU A 14 -25.79 -10.51 1.20
N ALA A 15 -26.05 -11.80 1.20
CA ALA A 15 -25.09 -12.80 1.68
C ALA A 15 -23.84 -12.81 0.81
N GLU A 16 -24.00 -12.79 -0.51
CA GLU A 16 -22.88 -12.78 -1.45
C GLU A 16 -22.08 -11.48 -1.33
N LYS A 17 -22.76 -10.35 -1.19
CA LYS A 17 -22.11 -9.05 -0.99
C LYS A 17 -21.30 -9.04 0.31
N LYS A 18 -21.87 -9.58 1.38
CA LYS A 18 -21.20 -9.65 2.69
C LYS A 18 -19.97 -10.57 2.61
N LEU A 19 -20.07 -11.70 1.90
CA LEU A 19 -18.95 -12.59 1.67
C LEU A 19 -17.85 -11.90 0.85
N TYR A 20 -18.25 -11.16 -0.17
CA TYR A 20 -17.31 -10.42 -0.99
C TYR A 20 -16.57 -9.37 -0.14
N GLU A 21 -17.31 -8.60 0.66
CA GLU A 21 -16.73 -7.58 1.53
C GLU A 21 -15.80 -8.20 2.57
N ALA A 22 -16.14 -9.39 3.08
CA ALA A 22 -15.27 -10.11 4.02
C ALA A 22 -14.00 -10.59 3.32
N ALA A 23 -14.11 -11.08 2.08
CA ALA A 23 -12.96 -11.50 1.29
C ALA A 23 -12.06 -10.33 0.92
N MET A 24 -12.66 -9.14 0.79
CA MET A 24 -11.95 -7.90 0.50
C MET A 24 -11.71 -7.07 1.75
N ALA A 25 -11.62 -7.73 2.91
CA ALA A 25 -11.31 -7.11 4.18
C ALA A 25 -9.88 -6.53 4.17
N CYS A 26 -9.50 -5.91 5.25
CA CYS A 26 -8.17 -5.29 5.36
C CYS A 26 -7.05 -6.29 5.06
N PRO A 27 -6.00 -5.85 4.36
CA PRO A 27 -4.83 -6.70 4.15
C PRO A 27 -4.26 -7.19 5.46
N ALA A 28 -3.83 -8.45 5.51
CA ALA A 28 -3.38 -9.10 6.74
C ALA A 28 -2.31 -8.29 7.47
N ALA A 29 -1.37 -7.71 6.74
CA ALA A 29 -0.27 -6.95 7.35
C ALA A 29 -0.74 -5.67 8.05
N THR A 30 -1.91 -5.12 7.69
CA THR A 30 -2.45 -3.95 8.41
C THR A 30 -3.01 -4.33 9.78
N GLN A 31 -3.37 -5.60 9.98
CA GLN A 31 -4.00 -6.10 11.19
C GLN A 31 -3.06 -6.95 12.05
N ASN A 32 -1.91 -7.33 11.52
CA ASN A 32 -0.95 -8.20 12.18
C ASN A 32 0.41 -7.52 12.20
N LEU A 33 0.78 -6.99 13.36
CA LEU A 33 2.03 -6.24 13.53
C LEU A 33 3.26 -7.10 13.20
N GLU A 34 3.24 -8.36 13.60
CA GLU A 34 4.35 -9.28 13.35
C GLU A 34 4.57 -9.49 11.86
N LEU A 35 3.49 -9.72 11.11
CA LEU A 35 3.55 -9.86 9.65
C LEU A 35 4.03 -8.58 8.99
N ASN A 36 3.51 -7.44 9.43
CA ASN A 36 3.93 -6.14 8.89
C ASN A 36 5.43 -5.92 9.08
N THR A 37 5.94 -6.21 10.27
CA THR A 37 7.37 -6.08 10.58
C THR A 37 8.21 -7.03 9.74
N LYS A 38 7.76 -8.27 9.59
CA LYS A 38 8.44 -9.26 8.74
C LYS A 38 8.56 -8.78 7.31
N ASN A 39 7.46 -8.30 6.75
CA ASN A 39 7.43 -7.81 5.36
C ASN A 39 8.28 -6.54 5.20
N ARG A 40 8.23 -5.65 6.17
CA ARG A 40 9.05 -4.44 6.18
C ARG A 40 10.54 -4.79 6.20
N ASP A 41 10.94 -5.68 7.09
CA ASP A 41 12.34 -6.09 7.20
C ASP A 41 12.82 -6.76 5.92
N ALA A 42 11.97 -7.57 5.31
CA ALA A 42 12.29 -8.19 4.02
C ALA A 42 12.49 -7.13 2.93
N ALA A 43 11.66 -6.08 2.91
CA ALA A 43 11.78 -5.00 1.93
C ALA A 43 13.06 -4.19 2.15
N ILE A 44 13.47 -3.99 3.40
CA ILE A 44 14.72 -3.29 3.73
C ILE A 44 15.91 -4.10 3.25
N LYS A 45 15.91 -5.41 3.47
CA LYS A 45 17.06 -6.28 3.19
C LYS A 45 17.19 -6.69 1.74
N ALA A 46 16.07 -6.81 1.01
CA ALA A 46 16.11 -7.27 -0.37
C ALA A 46 16.81 -6.24 -1.25
N ASP A 47 17.82 -6.69 -1.98
CA ASP A 47 18.64 -5.81 -2.80
C ASP A 47 17.82 -5.11 -3.89
N TYR A 48 16.84 -5.79 -4.46
CA TYR A 48 16.01 -5.21 -5.51
C TYR A 48 14.93 -4.25 -4.99
N ILE A 49 14.73 -4.17 -3.69
CA ILE A 49 13.74 -3.28 -3.06
C ILE A 49 14.44 -2.11 -2.32
N LYS A 50 15.28 -2.43 -1.36
CA LYS A 50 16.02 -1.41 -0.58
C LYS A 50 15.12 -0.31 -0.03
N TYR A 51 14.09 -0.69 0.72
CA TYR A 51 13.20 0.26 1.37
C TYR A 51 13.96 1.14 2.36
N GLY A 52 13.82 2.43 2.23
CA GLY A 52 14.48 3.41 3.09
C GLY A 52 14.22 4.84 2.61
N PRO A 53 15.00 5.81 3.10
CA PRO A 53 16.03 5.70 4.13
C PRO A 53 15.42 5.40 5.50
N LEU A 54 16.14 4.69 6.36
CA LEU A 54 15.63 4.31 7.68
C LEU A 54 15.56 5.50 8.63
N ASN A 55 16.43 6.47 8.41
CA ASN A 55 16.39 7.76 9.09
C ASN A 55 16.23 8.84 8.03
N VAL A 56 15.05 9.48 7.98
CA VAL A 56 14.72 10.48 6.97
C VAL A 56 15.60 11.72 7.11
N ASP A 57 15.95 12.09 8.33
CA ASP A 57 16.76 13.29 8.59
C ASP A 57 18.26 13.06 8.35
N GLU A 58 18.71 11.84 8.47
CA GLU A 58 20.09 11.45 8.22
C GLU A 58 20.15 10.24 7.30
N PRO A 59 19.82 10.41 6.01
CA PRO A 59 19.68 9.30 5.08
C PRO A 59 21.00 8.68 4.62
N GLY A 60 22.16 9.29 4.97
CA GLY A 60 23.44 8.81 4.49
C GLY A 60 23.51 8.87 2.97
N ASP A 61 24.02 7.81 2.35
CA ASP A 61 24.16 7.71 0.90
C ASP A 61 22.94 7.11 0.21
N TYR A 62 21.83 6.95 0.93
CA TYR A 62 20.65 6.27 0.37
C TYR A 62 20.21 6.86 -0.97
N TRP A 63 20.04 8.16 -1.03
CA TRP A 63 19.56 8.82 -2.26
C TRP A 63 20.56 8.76 -3.39
N LYS A 64 21.85 8.81 -3.07
CA LYS A 64 22.90 8.64 -4.05
C LYS A 64 22.87 7.23 -4.63
N ASP A 65 22.72 6.21 -3.78
CA ASP A 65 22.71 4.82 -4.20
C ASP A 65 21.50 4.51 -5.07
N ILE A 66 20.32 4.98 -4.69
CA ILE A 66 19.10 4.73 -5.46
C ILE A 66 19.09 5.50 -6.78
N ALA A 67 19.67 6.70 -6.79
CA ALA A 67 19.83 7.49 -8.01
C ALA A 67 20.74 6.76 -9.01
N GLU A 68 21.81 6.16 -8.54
CA GLU A 68 22.70 5.36 -9.38
C GLU A 68 21.96 4.13 -9.92
N TYR A 69 21.18 3.47 -9.07
CA TYR A 69 20.39 2.30 -9.49
C TYR A 69 19.41 2.65 -10.61
N TRP A 70 18.74 3.80 -10.50
CA TRP A 70 17.78 4.26 -11.51
C TRP A 70 18.42 5.00 -12.67
N ASN A 71 19.73 5.25 -12.62
CA ASN A 71 20.46 6.02 -13.62
C ASN A 71 19.85 7.43 -13.79
N THR A 72 19.69 8.12 -12.69
CA THR A 72 19.10 9.45 -12.64
C THR A 72 19.88 10.34 -11.66
N SER A 73 19.47 11.59 -11.53
CA SER A 73 20.07 12.51 -10.57
C SER A 73 19.55 12.21 -9.15
N GLU A 74 20.37 12.54 -8.17
CA GLU A 74 19.96 12.42 -6.76
C GLU A 74 18.75 13.29 -6.45
N GLU A 75 18.67 14.47 -7.07
CA GLU A 75 17.55 15.39 -6.93
C GLU A 75 16.25 14.75 -7.44
N ALA A 76 16.30 14.09 -8.60
CA ALA A 76 15.13 13.40 -9.15
C ALA A 76 14.74 12.21 -8.28
N ALA A 77 15.72 11.48 -7.75
CA ALA A 77 15.45 10.34 -6.86
C ALA A 77 14.70 10.79 -5.60
N LYS A 78 15.08 11.91 -5.02
CA LYS A 78 14.44 12.46 -3.82
C LYS A 78 12.98 12.86 -4.02
N LYS A 79 12.54 12.99 -5.26
CA LYS A 79 11.14 13.30 -5.60
C LYS A 79 10.32 12.03 -5.85
N SER A 80 10.96 10.88 -5.95
CA SER A 80 10.31 9.59 -6.21
C SER A 80 10.12 8.85 -4.90
N LEU A 81 9.06 9.22 -4.19
CA LEU A 81 8.80 8.78 -2.81
C LEU A 81 7.60 7.85 -2.76
N CYS A 82 7.53 7.04 -1.70
CA CYS A 82 6.35 6.20 -1.46
C CYS A 82 5.06 7.03 -1.55
N GLY A 83 5.07 8.26 -1.03
CA GLY A 83 3.90 9.13 -1.05
C GLY A 83 3.33 9.44 -2.43
N ASN A 84 4.08 9.25 -3.50
CA ASN A 84 3.58 9.39 -4.86
C ASN A 84 3.74 8.11 -5.70
N CYS A 85 3.98 6.99 -5.03
CA CYS A 85 4.10 5.70 -5.71
C CYS A 85 2.73 5.14 -6.08
N VAL A 86 2.64 4.50 -7.23
CA VAL A 86 1.40 3.90 -7.73
C VAL A 86 0.81 2.86 -6.80
N ALA A 87 1.63 2.22 -5.97
CA ALA A 87 1.21 1.17 -5.04
C ALA A 87 0.92 1.67 -3.62
N PHE A 88 1.09 2.96 -3.36
CA PHE A 88 0.91 3.54 -2.03
C PHE A 88 -0.55 3.89 -1.79
N ASP A 89 -1.18 3.17 -0.88
CA ASP A 89 -2.63 3.26 -0.66
C ASP A 89 -2.96 4.08 0.58
N ILE A 90 -3.58 5.24 0.36
CA ILE A 90 -4.10 6.13 1.39
C ILE A 90 -5.60 6.38 1.18
N SER A 91 -6.28 5.44 0.53
CA SER A 91 -7.73 5.53 0.34
C SER A 91 -8.46 5.55 1.68
N PRO A 92 -9.68 6.08 1.75
CA PRO A 92 -10.45 6.06 2.99
C PRO A 92 -10.60 4.67 3.59
N ARG A 93 -10.88 3.64 2.75
CA ARG A 93 -11.00 2.27 3.26
C ARG A 93 -9.69 1.77 3.85
N MET A 94 -8.56 2.14 3.26
CA MET A 94 -7.26 1.71 3.78
C MET A 94 -6.92 2.42 5.09
N ASP A 95 -7.27 3.70 5.22
CA ASP A 95 -7.09 4.42 6.48
C ASP A 95 -7.85 3.74 7.62
N GLU A 96 -9.06 3.24 7.34
CA GLU A 96 -9.83 2.48 8.33
C GLU A 96 -9.17 1.17 8.71
N CYS A 97 -8.37 0.61 7.81
CA CYS A 97 -7.64 -0.63 8.08
C CYS A 97 -6.42 -0.43 8.98
N MET A 98 -5.88 0.77 9.03
CA MET A 98 -4.64 1.03 9.77
C MET A 98 -4.94 1.59 11.15
N PRO A 99 -4.74 0.79 12.21
CA PRO A 99 -5.02 1.23 13.56
C PRO A 99 -4.02 2.28 14.03
N GLY A 100 -4.53 3.21 14.83
CA GLY A 100 -3.70 4.22 15.47
C GLY A 100 -3.41 5.42 14.56
N LYS A 101 -2.43 6.21 14.98
CA LYS A 101 -2.04 7.42 14.29
C LYS A 101 -1.20 7.10 13.07
N THR A 102 -1.60 7.60 11.90
CA THR A 102 -0.86 7.37 10.65
C THR A 102 0.05 8.52 10.25
N SER A 103 -0.21 9.74 10.73
CA SER A 103 0.56 10.93 10.34
C SER A 103 1.62 11.29 11.36
N ASP A 104 2.73 11.83 10.89
CA ASP A 104 3.79 12.39 11.73
C ASP A 104 4.31 13.69 11.08
N GLU A 105 5.37 14.28 11.65
CA GLU A 105 5.93 15.53 11.14
C GLU A 105 6.58 15.42 9.77
N ASP A 106 6.97 14.20 9.35
CA ASP A 106 7.64 13.96 8.06
C ASP A 106 6.68 13.52 6.96
N GLY A 107 5.46 13.10 7.32
CA GLY A 107 4.49 12.62 6.36
C GLY A 107 3.48 11.67 6.99
N ARG A 108 3.22 10.54 6.32
CA ARG A 108 2.22 9.60 6.81
C ARG A 108 2.50 8.17 6.37
N LEU A 109 1.89 7.23 7.08
CA LEU A 109 1.87 5.84 6.67
C LEU A 109 0.78 5.61 5.62
N GLY A 110 1.03 4.66 4.73
CA GLY A 110 0.09 4.13 3.78
C GLY A 110 0.42 2.67 3.57
N TYR A 111 -0.42 1.95 2.82
CA TYR A 111 -0.17 0.53 2.57
C TYR A 111 0.49 0.32 1.21
N CYS A 112 1.57 -0.45 1.19
CA CYS A 112 2.28 -0.79 -0.05
C CYS A 112 1.76 -2.12 -0.61
N TRP A 113 1.07 -2.07 -1.75
CA TRP A 113 0.54 -3.28 -2.40
C TRP A 113 1.62 -4.13 -3.09
N MET A 114 2.80 -3.56 -3.33
CA MET A 114 3.90 -4.32 -3.94
C MET A 114 4.59 -5.22 -2.93
N HIS A 115 4.80 -4.70 -1.72
CA HIS A 115 5.60 -5.41 -0.70
C HIS A 115 4.81 -5.75 0.55
N HIS A 116 3.51 -5.43 0.59
CA HIS A 116 2.55 -5.87 1.61
C HIS A 116 2.93 -5.47 3.03
N PHE A 117 3.22 -4.19 3.22
CA PHE A 117 3.46 -3.64 4.55
C PHE A 117 3.07 -2.16 4.58
N LYS A 118 2.97 -1.62 5.79
CA LYS A 118 2.71 -0.18 5.97
C LYS A 118 4.01 0.57 5.75
N CYS A 119 4.08 1.37 4.69
CA CYS A 119 5.27 2.14 4.37
C CYS A 119 5.03 3.63 4.61
N HIS A 120 6.11 4.39 4.68
CA HIS A 120 6.04 5.82 5.00
C HIS A 120 6.22 6.67 3.75
N SER A 121 5.41 7.73 3.63
CA SER A 121 5.38 8.60 2.45
C SER A 121 6.70 9.30 2.13
N ALA A 122 7.55 9.53 3.14
CA ALA A 122 8.83 10.20 2.96
C ALA A 122 9.98 9.26 2.57
N ARG A 123 9.70 7.97 2.46
CA ARG A 123 10.69 6.95 2.09
C ARG A 123 10.52 6.54 0.64
N SER A 124 11.36 5.64 0.18
CA SER A 124 11.29 5.12 -1.18
C SER A 124 11.80 3.68 -1.22
N CYS A 125 11.78 3.09 -2.39
CA CYS A 125 12.42 1.80 -2.65
C CYS A 125 12.74 1.70 -4.13
N ARG A 126 13.58 0.74 -4.50
CA ARG A 126 14.02 0.59 -5.89
C ARG A 126 12.90 0.21 -6.86
N THR A 127 11.77 -0.31 -6.35
CA THR A 127 10.62 -0.66 -7.18
C THR A 127 9.60 0.46 -7.32
N TRP A 128 9.90 1.66 -6.83
CA TRP A 128 9.02 2.82 -6.96
C TRP A 128 8.52 2.97 -8.40
N ALA A 129 7.24 3.27 -8.54
CA ALA A 129 6.64 3.50 -9.85
C ALA A 129 5.71 4.72 -9.79
N LYS A 130 5.74 5.52 -10.84
CA LYS A 130 4.95 6.73 -10.97
C LYS A 130 3.45 6.41 -11.07
N GLY A 131 2.63 7.29 -10.54
CA GLY A 131 1.18 7.22 -10.75
C GLY A 131 0.31 7.22 -9.49
N GLY A 132 0.91 7.34 -8.32
CA GLY A 132 0.18 7.36 -7.06
C GLY A 132 0.09 8.73 -6.44
N PRO A 133 -0.43 8.80 -5.22
CA PRO A 133 -0.88 7.66 -4.42
C PRO A 133 -2.30 7.18 -4.80
N ILE A 134 -2.72 6.06 -4.21
CA ILE A 134 -4.09 5.55 -4.35
C ILE A 134 -4.97 6.29 -3.35
N THR A 135 -5.96 7.03 -3.85
CA THR A 135 -6.84 7.86 -3.02
C THR A 135 -8.30 7.44 -3.10
N LYS A 136 -8.64 6.48 -3.96
CA LYS A 136 -10.01 6.03 -4.17
C LYS A 136 -10.18 4.57 -3.76
N ASP A 137 -11.25 4.27 -3.04
CA ASP A 137 -11.56 2.92 -2.59
C ASP A 137 -11.65 1.93 -3.76
N SER A 138 -12.24 2.35 -4.88
CA SER A 138 -12.38 1.46 -6.05
C SER A 138 -11.02 1.00 -6.58
N ILE A 139 -10.04 1.88 -6.59
CA ILE A 139 -8.68 1.54 -7.04
C ILE A 139 -7.98 0.66 -6.01
N SER A 140 -8.20 0.94 -4.73
CA SER A 140 -7.69 0.14 -3.63
C SER A 140 -8.20 -1.31 -3.72
N TYR A 141 -9.51 -1.49 -3.91
CA TYR A 141 -10.09 -2.82 -4.07
C TYR A 141 -9.57 -3.54 -5.32
N ASP A 142 -9.35 -2.81 -6.40
CA ASP A 142 -8.80 -3.35 -7.63
C ASP A 142 -7.39 -3.94 -7.40
N TRP A 143 -6.54 -3.21 -6.67
CA TRP A 143 -5.23 -3.70 -6.28
C TRP A 143 -5.32 -4.97 -5.42
N GLN A 144 -6.22 -4.95 -4.43
CA GLN A 144 -6.39 -6.09 -3.53
C GLN A 144 -6.87 -7.33 -4.29
N GLU A 145 -7.81 -7.17 -5.20
CA GLU A 145 -8.32 -8.27 -6.00
C GLU A 145 -7.20 -8.94 -6.80
N ARG A 146 -6.31 -8.13 -7.38
CA ARG A 146 -5.18 -8.65 -8.15
C ARG A 146 -4.09 -9.29 -7.29
N ASN A 147 -4.10 -9.04 -6.00
CA ASN A 147 -3.09 -9.55 -5.06
C ASN A 147 -3.72 -10.38 -3.95
N SER A 148 -4.93 -10.91 -4.16
CA SER A 148 -5.72 -11.55 -3.11
C SER A 148 -5.03 -12.73 -2.43
N ASP A 149 -4.15 -13.42 -3.13
CA ASP A 149 -3.41 -14.55 -2.58
C ASP A 149 -2.17 -14.15 -1.79
N LYS A 150 -1.87 -12.85 -1.71
CA LYS A 150 -0.66 -12.34 -1.05
C LYS A 150 -0.96 -11.42 0.13
N VAL A 151 -2.22 -11.08 0.35
CA VAL A 151 -2.60 -10.12 1.41
C VAL A 151 -3.18 -10.76 2.66
#